data_26d505fb5915e1884b9e6f0db7e3bc1d
#
_entry.id   26d505fb5915e1884b9e6f0db7e3bc1d
#
_cell.length_a   1.000
_cell.length_b   1.000
_cell.length_c   1.000
_cell.angle_alpha   90.00
_cell.angle_beta   90.00
_cell.angle_gamma   90.00
#
_symmetry.space_group_name_H-M   'P 1'
#
loop_
_entity.id
_entity.type
_entity.pdbx_description
1 polymer ?
#
loop_
_entity_poly.entity_id
_entity_poly.type
_entity_poly.pdbx_seq_one_letter_code
_entity_poly.pdbx_strand_id
1 'polypeptide(L)'
;MFGKRQGGNSRTESLPDHRNDKLSRPVSLFEPMPSTRTMTSHVFQAFLAMSVTLTALAGASAAMRAPDRPSLFAYRGMGTWVDIFDDALWADPSAAVQAMQAEGVRTIYIETSNYSHRAIVFPLKVGQFIDAAHQAGMRVVAWYLPSFEHLKADFRKSMAAIDYRSSTGGAFDSFALDIESRVVADPATRTGRLLDLSQQVRDAVGPGYPLGAIIPNPVRVATESSWPNFPYAELVQFYDLFLPMCYFGAVAKGSEAVHDYTANCIELIRTGVGDTTVPIHGIGGVANNLDGAEILAFVRSVRENGLLGGSLYDFATTTDPTAWDSLRTIPVNPKQSPALPMPIGSADALGNVPRVDRTHPKEVFYLAPGAAGSMNLTFQAFDVGEGELTLWLNWQLVRTIRTGPANKWTRTRTTAIPDELLLDDAPNYVAFTASGDFPAWSIWGVREVSLTAP
;
A
#
# COMPACT_ATOMS: atom_id res chain seq x y z
N MET A 1 -2.59 -16.64 51.70
CA MET A 1 -1.55 -17.00 52.68
C MET A 1 -0.21 -16.44 52.17
N PHE A 2 0.24 -15.41 52.84
CA PHE A 2 1.57 -15.13 53.36
C PHE A 2 2.75 -15.45 52.41
N GLY A 3 3.73 -14.58 52.15
CA GLY A 3 4.18 -13.46 52.95
C GLY A 3 5.20 -12.57 52.19
N LYS A 4 5.25 -11.38 52.66
CA LYS A 4 6.24 -10.32 52.40
C LYS A 4 7.67 -10.74 52.78
N ARG A 5 8.68 -10.22 52.07
CA ARG A 5 9.86 -9.63 52.72
C ARG A 5 10.51 -8.53 51.86
N GLN A 6 10.73 -7.47 52.54
CA GLN A 6 11.44 -6.21 52.30
C GLN A 6 12.95 -6.34 52.38
N GLY A 7 13.63 -5.30 51.94
CA GLY A 7 15.01 -4.86 52.28
C GLY A 7 15.82 -4.67 51.01
N GLY A 8 16.16 -3.55 50.48
CA GLY A 8 16.73 -2.31 51.09
C GLY A 8 18.23 -2.32 50.96
N ASN A 9 18.82 -1.56 50.02
CA ASN A 9 19.89 -0.64 50.34
C ASN A 9 20.34 0.17 49.11
N SER A 10 20.30 1.45 49.31
CA SER A 10 20.92 2.52 48.55
C SER A 10 22.43 2.46 48.67
N ARG A 11 23.16 2.69 47.59
CA ARG A 11 24.46 3.37 47.60
C ARG A 11 24.61 4.28 46.41
N THR A 12 24.57 5.55 46.72
CA THR A 12 25.11 6.67 46.00
C THR A 12 26.63 6.58 46.01
N GLU A 13 27.28 6.68 44.87
CA GLU A 13 28.66 7.11 44.79
C GLU A 13 28.81 8.17 43.70
N SER A 14 29.42 9.24 44.14
CA SER A 14 29.63 10.55 43.54
C SER A 14 30.77 10.55 42.53
N LEU A 15 30.62 11.45 41.57
CA LEU A 15 31.59 11.96 40.59
C LEU A 15 32.92 12.42 41.20
N PRO A 16 33.95 12.53 40.37
CA PRO A 16 34.74 13.76 40.44
C PRO A 16 34.80 14.54 39.12
N ASP A 17 34.66 15.82 39.34
CA ASP A 17 34.85 16.97 38.47
C ASP A 17 36.35 17.14 38.16
N HIS A 18 36.74 17.32 36.93
CA HIS A 18 38.01 17.96 36.57
C HIS A 18 37.82 18.95 35.42
N ARG A 19 37.67 20.20 35.83
CA ARG A 19 37.98 21.39 35.01
C ARG A 19 39.51 21.48 34.82
N ASN A 20 39.91 21.89 33.62
CA ASN A 20 40.89 22.97 33.34
C ASN A 20 41.00 23.15 31.82
N ASP A 21 40.47 24.23 31.37
CA ASP A 21 41.11 25.47 30.89
C ASP A 21 42.42 25.29 30.13
N LYS A 22 42.42 25.63 28.85
CA LYS A 22 43.29 26.66 28.27
C LYS A 22 42.84 27.10 26.88
N LEU A 23 42.51 28.37 26.85
CA LEU A 23 42.41 29.28 25.71
C LEU A 23 43.72 29.29 24.87
N SER A 24 43.60 29.33 23.56
CA SER A 24 44.42 30.20 22.73
C SER A 24 43.75 30.46 21.36
N ARG A 25 43.79 31.70 21.02
CA ARG A 25 43.14 32.42 19.93
C ARG A 25 43.87 32.27 18.57
N PRO A 26 43.37 32.89 17.52
CA PRO A 26 43.42 32.43 16.15
C PRO A 26 44.57 33.05 15.36
N VAL A 27 44.96 32.40 14.27
CA VAL A 27 45.81 33.01 13.24
C VAL A 27 45.04 33.07 11.93
N SER A 28 44.75 34.29 11.56
CA SER A 28 44.31 34.65 10.22
C SER A 28 45.57 34.74 9.31
N LEU A 29 45.47 34.17 8.12
CA LEU A 29 46.30 34.57 7.01
C LEU A 29 45.47 34.57 5.73
N PHE A 30 45.09 35.77 5.35
CA PHE A 30 44.73 36.16 3.98
C PHE A 30 46.06 36.33 3.22
N GLU A 31 46.13 35.72 2.04
CA GLU A 31 46.97 36.20 0.98
C GLU A 31 46.27 36.15 -0.37
N PRO A 32 46.55 37.11 -1.27
CA PRO A 32 45.63 37.48 -2.36
C PRO A 32 45.96 36.81 -3.71
N MET A 33 44.96 36.74 -4.54
CA MET A 33 45.02 36.32 -5.91
C MET A 33 45.92 37.27 -6.77
N PRO A 34 46.64 36.76 -7.78
CA PRO A 34 47.17 37.58 -8.84
C PRO A 34 46.20 37.62 -10.03
N SER A 35 46.13 38.83 -10.51
CA SER A 35 45.34 39.34 -11.63
C SER A 35 45.70 38.78 -12.98
N THR A 36 44.64 38.64 -13.79
CA THR A 36 44.52 38.83 -15.26
C THR A 36 45.79 39.11 -16.06
N ARG A 37 46.05 38.28 -17.07
CA ARG A 37 46.67 38.70 -18.30
C ARG A 37 45.90 38.19 -19.53
N THR A 38 45.32 39.12 -20.18
CA THR A 38 44.85 39.15 -21.57
C THR A 38 45.96 38.70 -22.52
N MET A 39 45.66 37.76 -23.40
CA MET A 39 46.32 37.69 -24.72
C MET A 39 45.29 37.50 -25.81
N THR A 40 45.18 38.53 -26.59
CA THR A 40 44.41 38.67 -27.82
C THR A 40 45.10 37.98 -28.98
N SER A 41 44.28 37.46 -29.85
CA SER A 41 44.30 37.49 -31.32
C SER A 41 45.17 36.50 -32.10
N HIS A 42 44.50 36.12 -33.16
CA HIS A 42 44.88 35.52 -34.43
C HIS A 42 44.96 34.00 -34.50
N VAL A 43 43.93 33.40 -35.08
CA VAL A 43 43.97 32.85 -36.43
C VAL A 43 42.52 32.64 -36.90
N PHE A 44 42.11 33.48 -37.81
CA PHE A 44 41.01 33.30 -38.75
C PHE A 44 41.54 32.53 -39.95
N GLN A 45 40.67 31.70 -40.54
CA GLN A 45 40.74 31.08 -41.88
C GLN A 45 41.38 29.67 -41.95
N ALA A 46 40.49 28.72 -42.06
CA ALA A 46 40.46 27.72 -43.13
C ALA A 46 39.11 26.99 -43.10
N PHE A 47 38.10 27.56 -43.77
CA PHE A 47 36.94 26.76 -44.21
C PHE A 47 37.39 25.96 -45.41
N LEU A 48 37.62 24.68 -45.26
CA LEU A 48 37.67 23.72 -46.34
C LEU A 48 36.43 22.85 -46.26
N ALA A 49 35.54 23.01 -47.21
CA ALA A 49 34.36 22.20 -47.38
C ALA A 49 34.77 20.75 -47.56
N MET A 50 34.51 19.94 -46.55
CA MET A 50 34.53 18.49 -46.66
C MET A 50 33.08 18.03 -46.55
N SER A 51 32.46 17.87 -47.73
CA SER A 51 31.18 17.18 -47.84
C SER A 51 31.38 15.71 -47.40
N VAL A 52 31.14 15.47 -46.15
CA VAL A 52 30.99 14.10 -45.67
C VAL A 52 29.53 13.72 -45.93
N THR A 53 29.33 12.90 -46.93
CA THR A 53 28.11 12.14 -47.14
C THR A 53 27.87 11.30 -45.89
N LEU A 54 27.03 11.80 -45.00
CA LEU A 54 26.53 11.05 -43.84
C LEU A 54 25.53 10.04 -44.41
N THR A 55 26.02 8.85 -44.79
CA THR A 55 25.16 7.69 -44.91
C THR A 55 24.51 7.49 -43.54
N ALA A 56 23.23 7.85 -43.48
CA ALA A 56 22.39 7.50 -42.36
C ALA A 56 22.37 5.96 -42.26
N LEU A 57 23.26 5.38 -41.45
CA LEU A 57 22.98 4.12 -40.82
C LEU A 57 21.81 4.44 -39.91
N ALA A 58 20.60 4.14 -40.38
CA ALA A 58 19.47 3.89 -39.52
C ALA A 58 19.82 2.63 -38.71
N GLY A 59 20.70 2.82 -37.75
CA GLY A 59 20.81 1.91 -36.64
C GLY A 59 19.43 1.91 -36.00
N ALA A 60 18.69 0.81 -36.17
CA ALA A 60 17.57 0.52 -35.33
C ALA A 60 18.12 0.57 -33.89
N SER A 61 17.95 1.72 -33.25
CA SER A 61 18.02 1.84 -31.83
C SER A 61 16.89 0.91 -31.36
N ALA A 62 17.24 -0.34 -31.10
CA ALA A 62 16.41 -1.19 -30.25
C ALA A 62 16.29 -0.33 -29.00
N ALA A 63 15.18 0.41 -28.88
CA ALA A 63 14.80 1.00 -27.63
C ALA A 63 14.91 -0.16 -26.65
N MET A 64 15.91 -0.11 -25.78
CA MET A 64 15.98 -1.04 -24.66
C MET A 64 14.64 -0.86 -23.96
N ARG A 65 13.74 -1.82 -24.18
CA ARG A 65 12.47 -1.87 -23.49
C ARG A 65 12.85 -1.77 -22.02
N ALA A 66 12.35 -0.74 -21.35
CA ALA A 66 12.56 -0.62 -19.92
C ALA A 66 12.22 -1.99 -19.33
N PRO A 67 13.08 -2.56 -18.49
CA PRO A 67 12.84 -3.90 -17.96
C PRO A 67 11.38 -3.96 -17.52
N ASP A 68 10.64 -4.95 -17.98
CA ASP A 68 9.22 -5.10 -17.69
C ASP A 68 9.09 -5.06 -16.15
N ARG A 69 8.53 -3.96 -15.61
CA ARG A 69 8.32 -3.84 -14.18
C ARG A 69 7.39 -4.97 -13.77
N PRO A 70 7.66 -5.66 -12.66
CA PRO A 70 6.81 -6.76 -12.23
C PRO A 70 5.39 -6.27 -11.99
N SER A 71 4.43 -7.14 -12.23
CA SER A 71 3.03 -6.85 -11.91
C SER A 71 2.85 -6.75 -10.40
N LEU A 72 2.33 -5.62 -9.91
CA LEU A 72 1.98 -5.43 -8.51
C LEU A 72 0.52 -5.79 -8.21
N PHE A 73 -0.10 -6.59 -9.07
CA PHE A 73 -1.51 -6.96 -8.95
C PHE A 73 -1.83 -7.65 -7.63
N ALA A 74 -0.92 -8.49 -7.11
CA ALA A 74 -1.06 -9.16 -5.83
C ALA A 74 -1.16 -8.23 -4.60
N TYR A 75 -0.88 -6.95 -4.77
CA TYR A 75 -0.90 -5.97 -3.68
C TYR A 75 -2.04 -4.96 -3.78
N ARG A 76 -2.96 -5.16 -4.75
CA ARG A 76 -4.04 -4.23 -5.04
C ARG A 76 -5.32 -4.55 -4.28
N GLY A 77 -6.00 -3.49 -3.82
CA GLY A 77 -7.27 -3.62 -3.12
C GLY A 77 -7.12 -4.12 -1.70
N MET A 78 -8.14 -4.80 -1.20
CA MET A 78 -8.19 -5.30 0.18
C MET A 78 -7.37 -6.57 0.36
N GLY A 79 -6.45 -6.55 1.32
CA GLY A 79 -5.71 -7.73 1.78
C GLY A 79 -6.05 -8.14 3.21
N THR A 80 -5.55 -9.31 3.61
CA THR A 80 -5.57 -9.77 5.00
C THR A 80 -4.35 -10.65 5.30
N TRP A 81 -4.06 -10.88 6.58
CA TRP A 81 -2.85 -11.53 7.05
C TRP A 81 -3.18 -12.82 7.78
N VAL A 82 -2.31 -13.79 7.64
CA VAL A 82 -2.31 -15.06 8.38
C VAL A 82 -0.89 -15.27 8.89
N ASP A 83 -0.71 -15.34 10.19
CA ASP A 83 0.56 -15.67 10.80
C ASP A 83 0.64 -17.16 11.20
N ILE A 84 1.83 -17.61 11.61
CA ILE A 84 2.05 -19.01 11.98
C ILE A 84 1.39 -19.41 13.31
N PHE A 85 0.79 -18.46 14.04
CA PHE A 85 0.14 -18.66 15.34
C PHE A 85 -1.39 -18.70 15.22
N ASP A 86 -1.94 -18.51 14.03
CA ASP A 86 -3.37 -18.54 13.74
C ASP A 86 -3.92 -19.99 13.65
N ASP A 87 -3.79 -20.78 14.70
CA ASP A 87 -4.09 -22.21 14.72
C ASP A 87 -5.44 -22.56 14.07
N ALA A 88 -6.47 -21.75 14.28
CA ALA A 88 -7.81 -21.96 13.72
C ALA A 88 -7.83 -21.89 12.20
N LEU A 89 -7.10 -20.95 11.60
CA LEU A 89 -6.98 -20.79 10.16
C LEU A 89 -6.14 -21.91 9.54
N TRP A 90 -5.08 -22.31 10.23
CA TRP A 90 -4.24 -23.43 9.82
C TRP A 90 -4.92 -24.79 9.97
N ALA A 91 -5.93 -24.93 10.83
CA ALA A 91 -6.67 -26.18 10.97
C ALA A 91 -7.36 -26.59 9.66
N ASP A 92 -8.02 -25.63 8.97
CA ASP A 92 -8.69 -25.84 7.67
C ASP A 92 -8.46 -24.64 6.72
N PRO A 93 -7.37 -24.65 5.94
CA PRO A 93 -7.08 -23.59 4.99
C PRO A 93 -8.18 -23.32 3.98
N SER A 94 -8.89 -24.36 3.54
CA SER A 94 -9.96 -24.18 2.54
C SER A 94 -11.15 -23.44 3.13
N ALA A 95 -11.57 -23.76 4.34
CA ALA A 95 -12.62 -23.04 5.04
C ALA A 95 -12.18 -21.59 5.37
N ALA A 96 -10.92 -21.39 5.77
CA ALA A 96 -10.37 -20.05 6.01
C ALA A 96 -10.41 -19.18 4.73
N VAL A 97 -9.99 -19.73 3.58
CA VAL A 97 -10.06 -19.01 2.29
C VAL A 97 -11.50 -18.70 1.90
N GLN A 98 -12.45 -19.61 2.09
CA GLN A 98 -13.86 -19.35 1.82
C GLN A 98 -14.40 -18.21 2.70
N ALA A 99 -14.04 -18.18 3.98
CA ALA A 99 -14.41 -17.08 4.88
C ALA A 99 -13.82 -15.74 4.41
N MET A 100 -12.53 -15.72 4.04
CA MET A 100 -11.86 -14.53 3.50
C MET A 100 -12.49 -14.06 2.18
N GLN A 101 -12.85 -15.00 1.30
CA GLN A 101 -13.54 -14.69 0.05
C GLN A 101 -14.93 -14.07 0.30
N ALA A 102 -15.68 -14.59 1.27
CA ALA A 102 -16.98 -14.05 1.64
C ALA A 102 -16.88 -12.60 2.14
N GLU A 103 -15.77 -12.23 2.78
CA GLU A 103 -15.46 -10.86 3.17
C GLU A 103 -14.92 -10.00 2.00
N GLY A 104 -14.72 -10.56 0.82
CA GLY A 104 -14.23 -9.83 -0.34
C GLY A 104 -12.71 -9.62 -0.36
N VAL A 105 -11.96 -10.37 0.45
CA VAL A 105 -10.48 -10.35 0.44
C VAL A 105 -9.96 -10.75 -0.93
N ARG A 106 -8.98 -10.01 -1.41
CA ARG A 106 -8.34 -10.26 -2.72
C ARG A 106 -6.97 -10.88 -2.59
N THR A 107 -6.27 -10.56 -1.53
CA THR A 107 -4.91 -11.03 -1.29
C THR A 107 -4.74 -11.52 0.13
N ILE A 108 -4.19 -12.71 0.26
CA ILE A 108 -3.82 -13.30 1.55
C ILE A 108 -2.31 -13.19 1.69
N TYR A 109 -1.84 -12.55 2.76
CA TYR A 109 -0.44 -12.49 3.15
C TYR A 109 -0.18 -13.58 4.16
N ILE A 110 0.62 -14.60 3.81
CA ILE A 110 0.86 -15.79 4.65
C ILE A 110 2.27 -15.78 5.22
N GLU A 111 2.40 -15.81 6.54
CA GLU A 111 3.68 -16.10 7.18
C GLU A 111 4.13 -17.52 6.85
N THR A 112 5.21 -17.64 6.12
CA THR A 112 5.80 -18.94 5.82
C THR A 112 6.72 -19.41 6.94
N SER A 113 7.38 -18.48 7.60
CA SER A 113 8.30 -18.71 8.70
C SER A 113 8.78 -17.39 9.32
N ASN A 114 9.47 -17.51 10.45
CA ASN A 114 10.35 -16.47 10.98
C ASN A 114 11.73 -17.04 11.30
N TYR A 115 12.63 -16.18 11.77
CA TYR A 115 14.03 -16.57 12.03
C TYR A 115 14.18 -17.74 13.00
N SER A 116 13.26 -17.95 13.94
CA SER A 116 13.34 -19.00 14.97
C SER A 116 12.76 -20.36 14.53
N HIS A 117 12.07 -20.41 13.38
CA HIS A 117 11.40 -21.61 12.89
C HIS A 117 12.12 -22.22 11.68
N ARG A 118 11.66 -23.41 11.25
CA ARG A 118 12.10 -24.06 10.00
C ARG A 118 11.68 -23.21 8.78
N ALA A 119 12.27 -23.48 7.60
CA ALA A 119 12.10 -22.66 6.41
C ALA A 119 10.64 -22.44 5.98
N ILE A 120 9.78 -23.47 6.11
CA ILE A 120 8.31 -23.34 5.95
C ILE A 120 7.67 -24.11 7.09
N VAL A 121 6.86 -23.43 7.92
CA VAL A 121 6.35 -24.03 9.17
C VAL A 121 5.32 -25.12 8.88
N PHE A 122 4.35 -24.86 7.99
CA PHE A 122 3.27 -25.78 7.64
C PHE A 122 3.23 -26.08 6.13
N PRO A 123 4.22 -26.79 5.54
CA PRO A 123 4.35 -26.87 4.09
C PRO A 123 3.12 -27.44 3.38
N LEU A 124 2.45 -28.46 3.94
CA LEU A 124 1.23 -29.01 3.32
C LEU A 124 0.05 -28.03 3.39
N LYS A 125 -0.09 -27.31 4.50
CA LYS A 125 -1.16 -26.33 4.71
C LYS A 125 -0.96 -25.07 3.88
N VAL A 126 0.28 -24.61 3.71
CA VAL A 126 0.64 -23.53 2.78
C VAL A 126 0.17 -23.87 1.37
N GLY A 127 0.42 -25.11 0.90
CA GLY A 127 -0.08 -25.56 -0.40
C GLY A 127 -1.59 -25.54 -0.52
N GLN A 128 -2.30 -25.97 0.53
CA GLN A 128 -3.76 -25.90 0.57
C GLN A 128 -4.29 -24.47 0.52
N PHE A 129 -3.65 -23.52 1.22
CA PHE A 129 -3.99 -22.10 1.13
C PHE A 129 -3.82 -21.56 -0.28
N ILE A 130 -2.66 -21.82 -0.93
CA ILE A 130 -2.37 -21.35 -2.29
C ILE A 130 -3.40 -21.89 -3.26
N ASP A 131 -3.63 -23.21 -3.25
CA ASP A 131 -4.54 -23.87 -4.20
C ASP A 131 -5.99 -23.39 -4.02
N ALA A 132 -6.46 -23.27 -2.77
CA ALA A 132 -7.81 -22.78 -2.47
C ALA A 132 -7.97 -21.29 -2.84
N ALA A 133 -6.98 -20.45 -2.53
CA ALA A 133 -7.02 -19.02 -2.84
C ALA A 133 -7.03 -18.78 -4.36
N HIS A 134 -6.18 -19.46 -5.11
CA HIS A 134 -6.18 -19.35 -6.58
C HIS A 134 -7.48 -19.84 -7.21
N GLN A 135 -8.04 -20.94 -6.69
CA GLN A 135 -9.35 -21.40 -7.12
C GLN A 135 -10.47 -20.39 -6.83
N ALA A 136 -10.34 -19.62 -5.75
CA ALA A 136 -11.26 -18.55 -5.39
C ALA A 136 -10.97 -17.20 -6.12
N GLY A 137 -9.99 -17.17 -7.03
CA GLY A 137 -9.58 -15.95 -7.75
C GLY A 137 -8.79 -14.95 -6.90
N MET A 138 -8.30 -15.36 -5.74
CA MET A 138 -7.49 -14.55 -4.83
C MET A 138 -6.01 -14.72 -5.11
N ARG A 139 -5.20 -13.80 -4.62
CA ARG A 139 -3.74 -13.84 -4.67
C ARG A 139 -3.16 -14.24 -3.32
N VAL A 140 -1.96 -14.80 -3.34
CA VAL A 140 -1.25 -15.21 -2.13
C VAL A 140 0.16 -14.68 -2.15
N VAL A 141 0.51 -13.88 -1.15
CA VAL A 141 1.85 -13.33 -0.96
C VAL A 141 2.49 -14.03 0.25
N ALA A 142 3.67 -14.60 0.03
CA ALA A 142 4.46 -15.13 1.13
C ALA A 142 5.12 -14.00 1.92
N TRP A 143 5.22 -14.12 3.25
CA TRP A 143 6.10 -13.26 4.01
C TRP A 143 6.96 -14.04 5.01
N TYR A 144 8.10 -13.43 5.35
CA TYR A 144 9.12 -14.01 6.21
C TYR A 144 9.77 -12.93 7.07
N LEU A 145 9.89 -13.19 8.39
CA LEU A 145 10.56 -12.33 9.36
C LEU A 145 12.01 -12.79 9.57
N PRO A 146 13.03 -12.10 9.02
CA PRO A 146 14.44 -12.44 9.19
C PRO A 146 14.99 -11.98 10.55
N SER A 147 16.10 -12.59 10.99
CA SER A 147 16.84 -12.10 12.15
C SER A 147 17.85 -11.00 11.80
N PHE A 148 18.33 -10.98 10.58
CA PHE A 148 19.52 -10.26 10.13
C PHE A 148 20.83 -10.70 10.84
N GLU A 149 20.78 -11.68 11.73
CA GLU A 149 21.95 -12.21 12.41
C GLU A 149 22.64 -13.30 11.55
N HIS A 150 21.85 -14.14 10.90
CA HIS A 150 22.32 -15.28 10.13
C HIS A 150 21.88 -15.21 8.66
N LEU A 151 22.46 -14.28 7.89
CA LEU A 151 22.04 -13.96 6.50
C LEU A 151 21.89 -15.17 5.58
N LYS A 152 22.79 -16.19 5.69
CA LYS A 152 22.65 -17.43 4.91
C LYS A 152 21.39 -18.22 5.25
N ALA A 153 20.95 -18.19 6.51
CA ALA A 153 19.72 -18.84 6.93
C ALA A 153 18.50 -18.03 6.48
N ASP A 154 18.56 -16.71 6.65
CA ASP A 154 17.51 -15.78 6.23
C ASP A 154 17.31 -15.86 4.70
N PHE A 155 18.38 -15.82 3.91
CA PHE A 155 18.31 -16.00 2.45
C PHE A 155 17.69 -17.36 2.06
N ARG A 156 18.16 -18.46 2.66
CA ARG A 156 17.60 -19.79 2.36
C ARG A 156 16.11 -19.89 2.67
N LYS A 157 15.64 -19.27 3.76
CA LYS A 157 14.22 -19.27 4.13
C LYS A 157 13.39 -18.40 3.19
N SER A 158 13.90 -17.24 2.79
CA SER A 158 13.28 -16.40 1.77
C SER A 158 13.12 -17.15 0.46
N MET A 159 14.18 -17.78 -0.02
CA MET A 159 14.12 -18.58 -1.25
C MET A 159 13.21 -19.81 -1.13
N ALA A 160 13.16 -20.45 0.03
CA ALA A 160 12.24 -21.56 0.24
C ALA A 160 10.76 -21.17 0.11
N ALA A 161 10.41 -19.95 0.48
CA ALA A 161 9.07 -19.39 0.27
C ALA A 161 8.85 -19.05 -1.22
N ILE A 162 9.80 -18.38 -1.85
CA ILE A 162 9.71 -17.96 -3.26
C ILE A 162 9.63 -19.18 -4.21
N ASP A 163 10.43 -20.18 -3.95
CA ASP A 163 10.51 -21.42 -4.76
C ASP A 163 9.44 -22.46 -4.39
N TYR A 164 8.63 -22.17 -3.37
CA TYR A 164 7.61 -23.11 -2.91
C TYR A 164 6.62 -23.47 -4.02
N ARG A 165 6.26 -24.76 -4.08
CA ARG A 165 5.18 -25.26 -4.94
C ARG A 165 4.28 -26.19 -4.13
N SER A 166 2.98 -26.01 -4.29
CA SER A 166 1.98 -26.95 -3.76
C SER A 166 2.04 -28.31 -4.48
N SER A 167 1.30 -29.27 -3.99
CA SER A 167 1.19 -30.58 -4.65
C SER A 167 0.53 -30.50 -6.04
N THR A 168 -0.20 -29.45 -6.33
CA THR A 168 -0.83 -29.19 -7.63
C THR A 168 0.02 -28.30 -8.53
N GLY A 169 1.15 -27.79 -8.03
CA GLY A 169 2.05 -26.87 -8.73
C GLY A 169 1.77 -25.40 -8.45
N GLY A 170 0.79 -25.06 -7.60
CA GLY A 170 0.52 -23.69 -7.20
C GLY A 170 1.72 -23.03 -6.51
N ALA A 171 1.93 -21.73 -6.74
CA ALA A 171 3.02 -20.93 -6.18
C ALA A 171 2.49 -19.67 -5.55
N PHE A 172 3.29 -19.02 -4.71
CA PHE A 172 3.00 -17.65 -4.30
C PHE A 172 3.07 -16.67 -5.47
N ASP A 173 2.17 -15.71 -5.49
CA ASP A 173 2.15 -14.64 -6.51
C ASP A 173 3.27 -13.62 -6.28
N SER A 174 3.78 -13.52 -5.05
CA SER A 174 4.84 -12.60 -4.64
C SER A 174 5.44 -13.00 -3.30
N PHE A 175 6.49 -12.30 -2.91
CA PHE A 175 7.15 -12.44 -1.61
C PHE A 175 7.38 -11.06 -0.98
N ALA A 176 7.20 -10.96 0.33
CA ALA A 176 7.50 -9.77 1.11
C ALA A 176 8.45 -10.11 2.28
N LEU A 177 9.50 -9.33 2.45
CA LEU A 177 10.39 -9.45 3.60
C LEU A 177 9.88 -8.56 4.73
N ASP A 178 9.73 -9.14 5.93
CA ASP A 178 9.29 -8.40 7.12
C ASP A 178 10.49 -7.78 7.85
N ILE A 179 10.65 -6.46 7.68
CA ILE A 179 11.84 -5.71 8.08
C ILE A 179 11.63 -5.06 9.45
N GLU A 180 11.37 -5.85 10.49
CA GLU A 180 11.14 -5.29 11.82
C GLU A 180 12.08 -5.83 12.92
N SER A 181 12.82 -6.90 12.65
CA SER A 181 13.64 -7.58 13.65
C SER A 181 14.71 -6.67 14.26
N ARG A 182 14.84 -6.75 15.59
CA ARG A 182 15.87 -6.03 16.37
C ARG A 182 16.89 -7.00 17.00
N VAL A 183 16.98 -8.23 16.53
CA VAL A 183 17.96 -9.22 17.01
C VAL A 183 19.38 -8.67 16.85
N VAL A 184 19.68 -8.02 15.73
CA VAL A 184 20.92 -7.24 15.57
C VAL A 184 20.70 -5.88 16.21
N ALA A 185 21.26 -5.67 17.39
CA ALA A 185 21.00 -4.49 18.22
C ALA A 185 21.55 -3.19 17.61
N ASP A 186 22.74 -3.23 17.00
CA ASP A 186 23.35 -2.06 16.36
C ASP A 186 22.62 -1.70 15.04
N PRO A 187 22.00 -0.50 14.95
CA PRO A 187 21.22 -0.13 13.77
C PRO A 187 22.02 -0.05 12.48
N ALA A 188 23.28 0.39 12.52
CA ALA A 188 24.12 0.48 11.33
C ALA A 188 24.47 -0.91 10.78
N THR A 189 24.86 -1.84 11.65
CA THR A 189 25.10 -3.24 11.30
C THR A 189 23.83 -3.90 10.77
N ARG A 190 22.68 -3.64 11.41
CA ARG A 190 21.37 -4.17 10.99
C ARG A 190 21.00 -3.66 9.60
N THR A 191 21.18 -2.36 9.33
CA THR A 191 20.96 -1.77 8.00
C THR A 191 21.86 -2.42 6.93
N GLY A 192 23.17 -2.54 7.19
CA GLY A 192 24.07 -3.19 6.23
C GLY A 192 23.63 -4.62 5.91
N ARG A 193 23.26 -5.41 6.93
CA ARG A 193 22.80 -6.79 6.75
C ARG A 193 21.43 -6.90 6.06
N LEU A 194 20.54 -5.96 6.31
CA LEU A 194 19.27 -5.84 5.59
C LEU A 194 19.53 -5.62 4.09
N LEU A 195 20.37 -4.66 3.74
CA LEU A 195 20.68 -4.38 2.33
C LEU A 195 21.39 -5.54 1.65
N ASP A 196 22.33 -6.22 2.34
CA ASP A 196 23.00 -7.42 1.85
C ASP A 196 22.00 -8.56 1.56
N LEU A 197 21.05 -8.82 2.47
CA LEU A 197 20.01 -9.83 2.27
C LEU A 197 19.11 -9.45 1.11
N SER A 198 18.68 -8.19 1.06
CA SER A 198 17.79 -7.66 0.02
C SER A 198 18.41 -7.80 -1.38
N GLN A 199 19.70 -7.45 -1.50
CA GLN A 199 20.45 -7.62 -2.74
C GLN A 199 20.50 -9.09 -3.15
N GLN A 200 20.85 -10.01 -2.24
CA GLN A 200 20.93 -11.44 -2.53
C GLN A 200 19.60 -12.00 -3.03
N VAL A 201 18.47 -11.61 -2.38
CA VAL A 201 17.12 -12.05 -2.80
C VAL A 201 16.80 -11.48 -4.18
N ARG A 202 17.01 -10.18 -4.40
CA ARG A 202 16.75 -9.55 -5.71
C ARG A 202 17.57 -10.16 -6.83
N ASP A 203 18.86 -10.42 -6.61
CA ASP A 203 19.74 -11.06 -7.61
C ASP A 203 19.27 -12.47 -7.95
N ALA A 204 18.78 -13.22 -6.97
CA ALA A 204 18.29 -14.57 -7.17
C ALA A 204 16.99 -14.63 -7.99
N VAL A 205 16.05 -13.69 -7.77
CA VAL A 205 14.73 -13.72 -8.44
C VAL A 205 14.69 -12.88 -9.73
N GLY A 206 15.66 -11.99 -9.92
CA GLY A 206 15.70 -11.06 -11.05
C GLY A 206 14.67 -9.93 -10.99
N PRO A 207 14.69 -8.98 -11.94
CA PRO A 207 13.88 -7.78 -11.90
C PRO A 207 12.38 -8.00 -12.20
N GLY A 208 12.02 -9.15 -12.75
CA GLY A 208 10.62 -9.45 -13.14
C GLY A 208 9.77 -10.06 -12.02
N TYR A 209 10.37 -10.46 -10.89
CA TYR A 209 9.62 -11.02 -9.77
C TYR A 209 9.22 -9.92 -8.78
N PRO A 210 7.93 -9.78 -8.41
CA PRO A 210 7.50 -8.75 -7.48
C PRO A 210 7.99 -9.02 -6.06
N LEU A 211 8.63 -8.04 -5.45
CA LEU A 211 9.10 -8.10 -4.05
C LEU A 211 8.53 -6.94 -3.24
N GLY A 212 7.95 -7.25 -2.08
CA GLY A 212 7.46 -6.28 -1.11
C GLY A 212 8.41 -6.10 0.09
N ALA A 213 8.48 -4.90 0.63
CA ALA A 213 9.13 -4.58 1.90
C ALA A 213 8.07 -4.28 2.95
N ILE A 214 7.81 -5.21 3.88
CA ILE A 214 7.03 -4.91 5.09
C ILE A 214 7.98 -4.16 6.02
N ILE A 215 7.63 -2.93 6.36
CA ILE A 215 8.52 -2.04 7.10
C ILE A 215 7.92 -1.61 8.45
N PRO A 216 8.79 -1.34 9.45
CA PRO A 216 8.34 -0.82 10.74
C PRO A 216 7.52 0.45 10.53
N ASN A 217 6.71 0.77 11.53
CA ASN A 217 5.90 1.99 11.53
C ASN A 217 6.75 3.24 11.25
N PRO A 218 6.52 3.95 10.12
CA PRO A 218 7.37 5.07 9.71
C PRO A 218 7.40 6.22 10.71
N VAL A 219 6.29 6.52 11.38
CA VAL A 219 6.23 7.57 12.41
C VAL A 219 7.11 7.20 13.61
N ARG A 220 7.07 5.93 14.04
CA ARG A 220 7.93 5.46 15.14
C ARG A 220 9.40 5.42 14.74
N VAL A 221 9.71 5.01 13.53
CA VAL A 221 11.08 5.04 13.01
C VAL A 221 11.65 6.46 12.99
N ALA A 222 10.84 7.45 12.59
CA ALA A 222 11.24 8.85 12.54
C ALA A 222 11.42 9.48 13.94
N THR A 223 10.68 9.02 14.95
CA THR A 223 10.66 9.61 16.30
C THR A 223 11.46 8.82 17.34
N GLU A 224 11.65 7.53 17.12
CA GLU A 224 12.37 6.64 18.04
C GLU A 224 13.79 6.37 17.56
N SER A 225 14.75 6.25 18.48
CA SER A 225 16.12 5.90 18.16
C SER A 225 16.35 4.43 17.77
N SER A 226 15.29 3.67 17.64
CA SER A 226 15.35 2.21 17.43
C SER A 226 15.90 1.80 16.07
N TRP A 227 15.70 2.64 15.04
CA TRP A 227 16.29 2.47 13.71
C TRP A 227 16.51 3.82 13.03
N PRO A 228 17.47 4.63 13.53
CA PRO A 228 17.79 5.92 12.94
C PRO A 228 18.29 5.73 11.50
N ASN A 229 17.95 6.68 10.63
CA ASN A 229 18.33 6.65 9.21
C ASN A 229 17.86 5.35 8.51
N PHE A 230 16.61 4.97 8.71
CA PHE A 230 16.05 3.82 8.03
C PHE A 230 16.23 3.96 6.51
N PRO A 231 16.73 2.92 5.79
CA PRO A 231 17.27 3.06 4.43
C PRO A 231 16.18 3.03 3.35
N TYR A 232 15.22 3.97 3.40
CA TYR A 232 14.12 4.01 2.42
C TYR A 232 14.63 4.14 0.97
N ALA A 233 15.63 5.02 0.74
CA ALA A 233 16.16 5.30 -0.59
C ALA A 233 16.95 4.11 -1.18
N GLU A 234 17.58 3.31 -0.33
CA GLU A 234 18.30 2.12 -0.74
C GLU A 234 17.34 0.96 -1.02
N LEU A 235 16.29 0.82 -0.22
CA LEU A 235 15.33 -0.29 -0.34
C LEU A 235 14.55 -0.30 -1.67
N VAL A 236 14.28 0.85 -2.28
CA VAL A 236 13.61 0.91 -3.58
C VAL A 236 14.42 0.31 -4.74
N GLN A 237 15.71 0.03 -4.52
CA GLN A 237 16.54 -0.66 -5.49
C GLN A 237 16.25 -2.18 -5.53
N PHE A 238 15.71 -2.71 -4.44
CA PHE A 238 15.47 -4.14 -4.26
C PHE A 238 13.99 -4.51 -4.24
N TYR A 239 13.13 -3.60 -3.74
CA TYR A 239 11.70 -3.84 -3.56
C TYR A 239 10.87 -2.97 -4.49
N ASP A 240 9.77 -3.53 -4.95
CA ASP A 240 8.87 -2.88 -5.90
C ASP A 240 7.78 -2.06 -5.21
N LEU A 241 7.57 -2.29 -3.90
CA LEU A 241 6.61 -1.56 -3.08
C LEU A 241 6.94 -1.67 -1.59
N PHE A 242 6.35 -0.76 -0.80
CA PHE A 242 6.38 -0.81 0.66
C PHE A 242 5.03 -1.24 1.25
N LEU A 243 5.09 -2.00 2.34
CA LEU A 243 3.96 -2.38 3.18
C LEU A 243 4.21 -1.86 4.62
N PRO A 244 3.94 -0.58 4.90
CA PRO A 244 4.21 -0.01 6.21
C PRO A 244 3.22 -0.49 7.27
N MET A 245 3.72 -0.87 8.44
CA MET A 245 2.92 -1.18 9.63
C MET A 245 2.42 0.11 10.29
N CYS A 246 1.48 0.80 9.65
CA CYS A 246 0.87 2.06 10.14
C CYS A 246 -0.15 1.78 11.25
N TYR A 247 0.21 0.97 12.25
CA TYR A 247 -0.68 0.55 13.32
C TYR A 247 -1.15 1.74 14.16
N PHE A 248 -2.35 2.24 13.88
CA PHE A 248 -2.88 3.46 14.49
C PHE A 248 -3.55 3.20 15.85
N GLY A 249 -4.07 2.00 16.10
CA GLY A 249 -4.96 1.72 17.23
C GLY A 249 -4.44 2.08 18.63
N ALA A 250 -3.09 2.08 18.82
CA ALA A 250 -2.47 2.45 20.10
C ALA A 250 -2.06 3.94 20.19
N VAL A 251 -2.04 4.67 19.07
CA VAL A 251 -1.41 6.00 18.98
C VAL A 251 -2.32 7.11 18.48
N ALA A 252 -3.35 6.76 17.72
CA ALA A 252 -4.31 7.72 17.19
C ALA A 252 -5.74 7.25 17.51
N LYS A 253 -6.59 8.15 17.98
CA LYS A 253 -7.97 7.87 18.32
C LYS A 253 -8.90 8.88 17.67
N GLY A 254 -10.01 8.37 17.11
CA GLY A 254 -10.98 9.16 16.35
C GLY A 254 -10.56 9.36 14.89
N SER A 255 -11.56 9.59 14.04
CA SER A 255 -11.42 9.55 12.59
C SER A 255 -10.33 10.46 12.02
N GLU A 256 -10.30 11.73 12.43
CA GLU A 256 -9.31 12.68 11.89
C GLU A 256 -7.89 12.32 12.32
N ALA A 257 -7.69 11.93 13.59
CA ALA A 257 -6.36 11.55 14.07
C ALA A 257 -5.83 10.29 13.37
N VAL A 258 -6.68 9.30 13.09
CA VAL A 258 -6.30 8.08 12.37
C VAL A 258 -6.00 8.39 10.90
N HIS A 259 -6.83 9.22 10.25
CA HIS A 259 -6.59 9.67 8.90
C HIS A 259 -5.23 10.36 8.76
N ASP A 260 -4.96 11.36 9.60
CA ASP A 260 -3.74 12.15 9.57
C ASP A 260 -2.50 11.31 9.93
N TYR A 261 -2.64 10.39 10.89
CA TYR A 261 -1.57 9.48 11.24
C TYR A 261 -1.18 8.56 10.07
N THR A 262 -2.18 8.02 9.37
CA THR A 262 -1.96 7.17 8.19
C THR A 262 -1.33 7.98 7.05
N ALA A 263 -1.82 9.19 6.79
CA ALA A 263 -1.25 10.09 5.79
C ALA A 263 0.21 10.44 6.10
N ASN A 264 0.53 10.70 7.37
CA ASN A 264 1.91 10.97 7.81
C ASN A 264 2.83 9.76 7.63
N CYS A 265 2.36 8.53 7.89
CA CYS A 265 3.13 7.32 7.58
C CYS A 265 3.52 7.26 6.10
N ILE A 266 2.59 7.58 5.21
CA ILE A 266 2.79 7.54 3.76
C ILE A 266 3.77 8.63 3.32
N GLU A 267 3.60 9.85 3.85
CA GLU A 267 4.46 10.99 3.53
C GLU A 267 5.91 10.76 3.96
N LEU A 268 6.13 10.17 5.13
CA LEU A 268 7.48 9.83 5.61
C LEU A 268 8.20 8.84 4.68
N ILE A 269 7.48 7.86 4.13
CA ILE A 269 8.06 6.92 3.15
C ILE A 269 8.41 7.67 1.87
N ARG A 270 7.47 8.44 1.32
CA ARG A 270 7.66 9.20 0.07
C ARG A 270 8.82 10.17 0.17
N THR A 271 8.91 10.89 1.29
CA THR A 271 10.02 11.79 1.59
C THR A 271 11.33 11.02 1.72
N GLY A 272 11.34 9.90 2.44
CA GLY A 272 12.53 9.07 2.64
C GLY A 272 13.04 8.42 1.35
N VAL A 273 12.14 8.06 0.43
CA VAL A 273 12.47 7.55 -0.91
C VAL A 273 12.86 8.67 -1.88
N GLY A 274 12.29 9.89 -1.70
CA GLY A 274 12.40 10.98 -2.67
C GLY A 274 11.49 10.80 -3.89
N ASP A 275 10.46 9.94 -3.81
CA ASP A 275 9.48 9.69 -4.89
C ASP A 275 8.06 9.66 -4.32
N THR A 276 7.24 10.62 -4.73
CA THR A 276 5.84 10.72 -4.31
C THR A 276 4.93 9.65 -4.92
N THR A 277 5.43 8.91 -5.91
CA THR A 277 4.68 7.88 -6.64
C THR A 277 5.06 6.46 -6.25
N VAL A 278 5.97 6.30 -5.28
CA VAL A 278 6.39 4.98 -4.80
C VAL A 278 5.17 4.13 -4.41
N PRO A 279 5.08 2.88 -4.91
CA PRO A 279 3.94 2.02 -4.61
C PRO A 279 3.90 1.63 -3.12
N ILE A 280 2.71 1.74 -2.53
CA ILE A 280 2.48 1.41 -1.11
C ILE A 280 1.19 0.62 -0.96
N HIS A 281 1.20 -0.42 -0.11
CA HIS A 281 0.02 -1.08 0.43
C HIS A 281 -0.02 -0.84 1.94
N GLY A 282 -1.00 -0.10 2.45
CA GLY A 282 -1.06 0.28 3.86
C GLY A 282 -1.49 -0.88 4.77
N ILE A 283 -0.80 -1.07 5.91
CA ILE A 283 -1.25 -2.01 6.94
C ILE A 283 -1.75 -1.21 8.13
N GLY A 284 -3.06 -1.27 8.35
CA GLY A 284 -3.74 -0.57 9.46
C GLY A 284 -3.65 -1.28 10.75
N GLY A 285 -3.43 -1.38 11.76
CA GLY A 285 -3.25 -1.97 13.06
C GLY A 285 -3.84 -3.33 13.30
N VAL A 286 -3.58 -3.84 14.49
CA VAL A 286 -4.23 -5.03 15.04
C VAL A 286 -5.70 -4.71 15.26
N ALA A 287 -6.59 -5.50 14.64
CA ALA A 287 -7.98 -5.10 14.44
C ALA A 287 -8.89 -5.24 15.67
N ASN A 288 -8.50 -6.05 16.65
CA ASN A 288 -9.37 -6.48 17.76
C ASN A 288 -9.86 -5.38 18.72
N ASN A 289 -9.43 -4.13 18.58
CA ASN A 289 -9.88 -2.99 19.41
C ASN A 289 -10.03 -1.71 18.61
N LEU A 290 -10.33 -1.82 17.31
CA LEU A 290 -10.53 -0.68 16.43
C LEU A 290 -12.00 -0.30 16.36
N ASP A 291 -12.27 0.99 16.31
CA ASP A 291 -13.61 1.54 16.05
C ASP A 291 -13.86 1.55 14.54
N GLY A 292 -15.09 1.25 14.11
CA GLY A 292 -15.46 1.25 12.68
C GLY A 292 -15.21 2.59 12.00
N ALA A 293 -15.39 3.72 12.69
CA ALA A 293 -15.07 5.04 12.17
C ALA A 293 -13.56 5.29 12.04
N GLU A 294 -12.73 4.68 12.89
CA GLU A 294 -11.28 4.71 12.80
C GLU A 294 -10.79 3.87 11.59
N ILE A 295 -11.36 2.68 11.39
CA ILE A 295 -11.06 1.84 10.20
C ILE A 295 -11.42 2.57 8.92
N LEU A 296 -12.56 3.23 8.91
CA LEU A 296 -13.01 4.02 7.80
C LEU A 296 -12.08 5.19 7.48
N ALA A 297 -11.57 5.86 8.50
CA ALA A 297 -10.61 6.95 8.36
C ALA A 297 -9.27 6.45 7.80
N PHE A 298 -8.81 5.26 8.23
CA PHE A 298 -7.67 4.59 7.61
C PHE A 298 -7.91 4.33 6.12
N VAL A 299 -9.04 3.74 5.75
CA VAL A 299 -9.40 3.47 4.35
C VAL A 299 -9.48 4.76 3.53
N ARG A 300 -10.05 5.83 4.11
CA ARG A 300 -10.07 7.16 3.49
C ARG A 300 -8.65 7.63 3.17
N SER A 301 -7.72 7.54 4.13
CA SER A 301 -6.33 7.93 3.90
C SER A 301 -5.64 7.07 2.85
N VAL A 302 -5.87 5.74 2.82
CA VAL A 302 -5.39 4.83 1.77
C VAL A 302 -5.84 5.30 0.38
N ARG A 303 -7.10 5.69 0.24
CA ARG A 303 -7.68 6.14 -1.03
C ARG A 303 -7.16 7.52 -1.46
N GLU A 304 -7.21 8.50 -0.56
CA GLU A 304 -6.80 9.89 -0.85
C GLU A 304 -5.32 9.97 -1.22
N ASN A 305 -4.50 9.10 -0.65
CA ASN A 305 -3.09 9.01 -0.98
C ASN A 305 -2.78 8.09 -2.16
N GLY A 306 -3.78 7.49 -2.81
CA GLY A 306 -3.61 6.66 -4.00
C GLY A 306 -2.76 5.41 -3.78
N LEU A 307 -2.93 4.72 -2.65
CA LEU A 307 -2.21 3.49 -2.35
C LEU A 307 -2.70 2.35 -3.24
N LEU A 308 -1.84 1.34 -3.47
CA LEU A 308 -2.22 0.13 -4.22
C LEU A 308 -3.34 -0.63 -3.54
N GLY A 309 -3.32 -0.67 -2.21
CA GLY A 309 -4.25 -1.41 -1.41
C GLY A 309 -4.10 -1.09 0.07
N GLY A 310 -4.87 -1.79 0.88
CA GLY A 310 -4.81 -1.70 2.33
C GLY A 310 -5.35 -2.94 3.02
N SER A 311 -4.91 -3.16 4.23
CA SER A 311 -5.29 -4.31 5.06
C SER A 311 -5.25 -3.95 6.52
N LEU A 312 -5.94 -4.73 7.35
CA LEU A 312 -5.71 -4.77 8.79
C LEU A 312 -4.92 -6.04 9.13
N TYR A 313 -4.08 -5.97 10.12
CA TYR A 313 -3.43 -7.13 10.72
C TYR A 313 -4.30 -7.58 11.90
N ASP A 314 -4.90 -8.76 11.86
CA ASP A 314 -4.94 -9.81 10.85
C ASP A 314 -6.39 -10.31 10.63
N PHE A 315 -6.57 -11.42 9.87
CA PHE A 315 -7.91 -11.99 9.64
C PHE A 315 -8.54 -12.46 10.94
N ALA A 316 -7.78 -13.14 11.79
CA ALA A 316 -8.26 -13.72 13.04
C ALA A 316 -8.77 -12.64 14.03
N THR A 317 -8.18 -11.45 14.02
CA THR A 317 -8.55 -10.34 14.91
C THR A 317 -9.57 -9.38 14.30
N THR A 318 -9.82 -9.42 12.99
CA THR A 318 -10.81 -8.58 12.31
C THR A 318 -12.20 -9.21 12.42
N THR A 319 -12.80 -9.12 13.60
CA THR A 319 -14.08 -9.78 13.91
C THR A 319 -15.31 -8.88 13.71
N ASP A 320 -15.14 -7.58 13.55
CA ASP A 320 -16.24 -6.64 13.31
C ASP A 320 -16.64 -6.66 11.81
N PRO A 321 -17.88 -7.04 11.46
CA PRO A 321 -18.34 -7.02 10.08
C PRO A 321 -18.24 -5.65 9.42
N THR A 322 -18.40 -4.55 10.18
CA THR A 322 -18.30 -3.19 9.65
C THR A 322 -16.88 -2.83 9.20
N ALA A 323 -15.87 -3.51 9.74
CA ALA A 323 -14.49 -3.38 9.28
C ALA A 323 -14.34 -3.85 7.83
N TRP A 324 -14.93 -5.00 7.50
CA TRP A 324 -14.89 -5.56 6.16
C TRP A 324 -15.64 -4.68 5.16
N ASP A 325 -16.79 -4.11 5.55
CA ASP A 325 -17.54 -3.18 4.72
C ASP A 325 -16.69 -1.96 4.34
N SER A 326 -15.96 -1.42 5.30
CA SER A 326 -15.03 -0.30 5.06
C SER A 326 -13.88 -0.69 4.15
N LEU A 327 -13.23 -1.83 4.41
CA LEU A 327 -12.08 -2.31 3.65
C LEU A 327 -12.44 -2.67 2.20
N ARG A 328 -13.65 -3.18 1.92
CA ARG A 328 -14.14 -3.44 0.55
C ARG A 328 -14.15 -2.20 -0.33
N THR A 329 -14.15 -1.01 0.26
CA THR A 329 -14.10 0.26 -0.50
C THR A 329 -12.69 0.64 -0.96
N ILE A 330 -11.65 -0.12 -0.60
CA ILE A 330 -10.29 0.12 -1.07
C ILE A 330 -10.21 -0.21 -2.57
N PRO A 331 -9.77 0.75 -3.42
CA PRO A 331 -9.78 0.57 -4.86
C PRO A 331 -8.73 -0.44 -5.32
N VAL A 332 -9.06 -1.22 -6.34
CA VAL A 332 -8.13 -2.17 -6.96
C VAL A 332 -7.16 -1.46 -7.91
N ASN A 333 -7.55 -0.32 -8.46
CA ASN A 333 -6.69 0.47 -9.35
C ASN A 333 -6.52 1.91 -8.88
N PRO A 334 -5.55 2.19 -8.00
CA PRO A 334 -5.37 3.51 -7.40
C PRO A 334 -4.94 4.61 -8.38
N LYS A 335 -4.35 4.27 -9.54
CA LYS A 335 -3.96 5.28 -10.53
C LYS A 335 -5.13 6.04 -11.14
N GLN A 336 -6.34 5.55 -10.87
CA GLN A 336 -7.59 6.07 -11.38
C GLN A 336 -8.45 6.72 -10.29
N SER A 337 -7.90 6.81 -9.08
CA SER A 337 -8.60 7.42 -7.95
C SER A 337 -8.44 8.93 -8.00
N PRO A 338 -9.45 9.69 -8.37
CA PRO A 338 -9.45 11.10 -8.01
C PRO A 338 -9.53 11.18 -6.48
N ALA A 339 -8.87 12.18 -5.90
CA ALA A 339 -9.10 12.52 -4.51
C ALA A 339 -10.60 12.83 -4.36
N LEU A 340 -11.36 11.87 -3.87
CA LEU A 340 -12.75 12.09 -3.52
C LEU A 340 -12.77 12.62 -2.10
N PRO A 341 -13.33 13.81 -1.87
CA PRO A 341 -13.71 14.19 -0.53
C PRO A 341 -14.78 13.22 -0.07
N MET A 342 -14.38 12.31 0.82
CA MET A 342 -15.27 11.28 1.30
C MET A 342 -16.22 11.79 2.37
N PRO A 343 -17.51 11.57 2.17
CA PRO A 343 -18.30 10.91 3.19
C PRO A 343 -18.71 9.54 2.69
N ILE A 344 -18.43 8.53 3.44
CA ILE A 344 -18.74 7.15 3.13
C ILE A 344 -20.20 6.89 3.41
N GLY A 345 -20.89 6.38 2.41
CA GLY A 345 -22.21 5.90 2.51
C GLY A 345 -22.29 4.44 2.79
N SER A 346 -23.17 4.09 3.69
CA SER A 346 -23.69 2.76 3.67
C SER A 346 -24.21 2.48 2.27
N ALA A 347 -23.67 1.46 1.62
CA ALA A 347 -24.34 0.89 0.48
C ALA A 347 -25.69 0.38 0.96
N ASP A 348 -26.73 1.12 0.71
CA ASP A 348 -28.00 0.46 0.56
C ASP A 348 -27.99 -0.13 -0.85
N ALA A 349 -27.39 -1.30 -0.97
CA ALA A 349 -27.30 -2.06 -2.21
C ALA A 349 -28.66 -2.40 -2.79
N LEU A 350 -29.73 -2.09 -2.10
CA LEU A 350 -31.11 -2.37 -2.48
C LEU A 350 -31.80 -1.15 -3.07
N GLY A 351 -31.09 -0.02 -3.22
CA GLY A 351 -31.65 1.14 -3.91
C GLY A 351 -32.71 1.89 -3.13
N ASN A 352 -32.68 1.81 -1.83
CA ASN A 352 -33.42 2.75 -1.01
C ASN A 352 -32.85 4.15 -1.19
N VAL A 353 -33.71 5.12 -1.27
CA VAL A 353 -33.32 6.53 -1.36
C VAL A 353 -32.57 6.88 -0.08
N PRO A 354 -31.27 7.17 -0.12
CA PRO A 354 -30.59 7.64 1.06
C PRO A 354 -31.26 8.94 1.50
N ARG A 355 -31.79 9.00 2.69
CA ARG A 355 -32.14 10.27 3.29
C ARG A 355 -30.82 10.92 3.69
N VAL A 356 -30.44 11.93 2.96
CA VAL A 356 -29.30 12.76 3.30
C VAL A 356 -29.70 13.62 4.49
N ASP A 357 -29.49 13.12 5.68
CA ASP A 357 -29.38 13.99 6.86
C ASP A 357 -27.91 14.35 7.07
N ARG A 358 -27.62 15.18 8.06
CA ARG A 358 -26.25 15.64 8.37
C ARG A 358 -25.29 14.52 8.74
N THR A 359 -25.77 13.32 8.93
CA THR A 359 -25.02 12.13 9.34
C THR A 359 -24.91 11.09 8.23
N HIS A 360 -25.62 11.28 7.12
CA HIS A 360 -25.64 10.30 6.03
C HIS A 360 -24.57 10.61 5.00
N PRO A 361 -23.92 9.56 4.56
CA PRO A 361 -22.95 9.63 3.51
C PRO A 361 -23.56 10.05 2.19
N LYS A 362 -22.82 10.88 1.49
CA LYS A 362 -23.19 11.40 0.18
C LYS A 362 -22.80 10.47 -0.96
N GLU A 363 -22.60 9.20 -0.66
CA GLU A 363 -22.19 8.19 -1.63
C GLU A 363 -23.07 6.94 -1.54
N VAL A 364 -23.41 6.39 -2.70
CA VAL A 364 -23.97 5.05 -2.86
C VAL A 364 -23.07 4.27 -3.81
N PHE A 365 -22.67 3.07 -3.45
CA PHE A 365 -21.83 2.27 -4.32
C PHE A 365 -22.34 0.85 -4.50
N TYR A 366 -21.88 0.22 -5.59
CA TYR A 366 -22.18 -1.15 -5.96
C TYR A 366 -20.90 -1.85 -6.40
N LEU A 367 -20.80 -3.14 -6.11
CA LEU A 367 -19.75 -4.00 -6.66
C LEU A 367 -20.37 -4.80 -7.81
N ALA A 368 -19.92 -4.55 -9.02
CA ALA A 368 -20.28 -5.35 -10.20
C ALA A 368 -19.20 -6.42 -10.44
N PRO A 369 -19.55 -7.58 -11.00
CA PRO A 369 -18.57 -8.59 -11.40
C PRO A 369 -17.51 -8.02 -12.33
N GLY A 370 -16.35 -8.69 -12.41
CA GLY A 370 -15.32 -8.42 -13.43
C GLY A 370 -15.92 -8.51 -14.83
N ALA A 371 -15.51 -7.62 -15.72
CA ALA A 371 -16.03 -7.53 -17.08
C ALA A 371 -14.94 -7.01 -18.03
N ALA A 372 -14.90 -7.57 -19.24
CA ALA A 372 -14.04 -7.14 -20.33
C ALA A 372 -14.88 -6.69 -21.53
N GLY A 373 -14.29 -5.83 -22.34
CA GLY A 373 -15.00 -5.22 -23.47
C GLY A 373 -15.94 -4.09 -23.06
N SER A 374 -16.48 -3.38 -24.02
CA SER A 374 -17.43 -2.30 -23.73
C SER A 374 -18.67 -2.83 -23.02
N MET A 375 -19.12 -2.16 -21.98
CA MET A 375 -20.28 -2.52 -21.18
C MET A 375 -21.29 -1.37 -21.15
N ASN A 376 -22.53 -1.68 -20.80
CA ASN A 376 -23.57 -0.71 -20.51
C ASN A 376 -23.88 -0.71 -19.01
N LEU A 377 -23.66 0.42 -18.35
CA LEU A 377 -24.15 0.65 -16.99
C LEU A 377 -25.56 1.21 -17.07
N THR A 378 -26.53 0.49 -16.50
CA THR A 378 -27.92 0.94 -16.39
C THR A 378 -28.29 1.23 -14.96
N PHE A 379 -29.12 2.23 -14.74
CA PHE A 379 -29.60 2.63 -13.41
C PHE A 379 -30.82 3.55 -13.51
N GLN A 380 -31.55 3.68 -12.41
CA GLN A 380 -32.55 4.73 -12.22
C GLN A 380 -32.04 5.72 -11.16
N ALA A 381 -32.33 6.98 -11.35
CA ALA A 381 -31.98 8.06 -10.41
C ALA A 381 -33.23 8.76 -9.89
N PHE A 382 -33.22 9.16 -8.62
CA PHE A 382 -34.31 9.88 -7.96
C PHE A 382 -33.89 11.31 -7.63
N ASP A 383 -34.74 12.26 -7.96
CA ASP A 383 -34.67 13.66 -7.54
C ASP A 383 -33.28 14.31 -7.68
N VAL A 384 -32.64 14.10 -8.82
CA VAL A 384 -31.30 14.61 -9.08
C VAL A 384 -31.38 16.02 -9.64
N GLY A 385 -30.81 17.00 -8.95
CA GLY A 385 -30.63 18.37 -9.39
C GLY A 385 -29.49 18.52 -10.40
N GLU A 386 -29.31 19.72 -10.95
CA GLU A 386 -28.24 20.03 -11.89
C GLU A 386 -26.88 19.95 -11.21
N GLY A 387 -25.98 19.11 -11.74
CA GLY A 387 -24.63 18.94 -11.18
C GLY A 387 -24.55 18.18 -9.86
N GLU A 388 -25.69 17.75 -9.30
CA GLU A 388 -25.74 17.18 -7.95
C GLU A 388 -25.12 15.81 -7.82
N LEU A 389 -25.26 14.96 -8.81
CA LEU A 389 -24.86 13.56 -8.74
C LEU A 389 -23.79 13.20 -9.77
N THR A 390 -22.75 12.54 -9.34
CA THR A 390 -21.62 12.13 -10.18
C THR A 390 -21.45 10.62 -10.14
N LEU A 391 -21.23 10.00 -11.30
CA LEU A 391 -20.95 8.58 -11.49
C LEU A 391 -19.45 8.36 -11.62
N TRP A 392 -18.97 7.41 -10.86
CA TRP A 392 -17.60 6.93 -10.86
C TRP A 392 -17.55 5.44 -11.13
N LEU A 393 -16.54 4.99 -11.86
CA LEU A 393 -16.25 3.57 -12.04
C LEU A 393 -14.77 3.35 -11.72
N ASN A 394 -14.50 2.42 -10.82
CA ASN A 394 -13.13 2.11 -10.37
C ASN A 394 -12.33 3.40 -10.03
N TRP A 395 -13.02 4.37 -9.40
CA TRP A 395 -12.49 5.68 -8.99
C TRP A 395 -12.16 6.63 -10.16
N GLN A 396 -12.57 6.28 -11.38
CA GLN A 396 -12.54 7.20 -12.51
C GLN A 396 -13.88 7.91 -12.66
N LEU A 397 -13.82 9.21 -12.93
CA LEU A 397 -14.99 9.98 -13.27
C LEU A 397 -15.55 9.51 -14.61
N VAL A 398 -16.75 8.96 -14.59
CA VAL A 398 -17.46 8.61 -15.83
C VAL A 398 -18.22 9.82 -16.35
N ARG A 399 -19.07 10.41 -15.51
CA ARG A 399 -19.85 11.60 -15.86
C ARG A 399 -20.64 12.19 -14.69
N THR A 400 -21.07 13.43 -14.83
CA THR A 400 -22.15 14.00 -14.03
C THR A 400 -23.50 13.50 -14.54
N ILE A 401 -24.36 13.12 -13.63
CA ILE A 401 -25.71 12.63 -13.94
C ILE A 401 -26.62 13.80 -14.29
N ARG A 402 -27.33 13.68 -15.41
CA ARG A 402 -28.27 14.72 -15.84
C ARG A 402 -29.41 14.87 -14.82
N THR A 403 -29.91 16.10 -14.67
CA THR A 403 -31.09 16.45 -13.89
C THR A 403 -32.25 15.48 -14.16
N GLY A 404 -32.93 15.11 -13.09
CA GLY A 404 -34.11 14.26 -13.10
C GLY A 404 -35.38 15.01 -12.73
N PRO A 405 -36.52 14.35 -12.78
CA PRO A 405 -37.79 14.93 -12.32
C PRO A 405 -37.77 15.03 -10.78
N ALA A 406 -38.20 16.17 -10.26
CA ALA A 406 -38.26 16.40 -8.82
C ALA A 406 -39.16 15.39 -8.11
N ASN A 407 -38.69 14.83 -7.01
CA ASN A 407 -39.39 13.85 -6.18
C ASN A 407 -39.87 12.58 -6.94
N LYS A 408 -39.20 12.19 -8.01
CA LYS A 408 -39.57 11.01 -8.81
C LYS A 408 -38.34 10.26 -9.31
N TRP A 409 -38.51 8.97 -9.50
CA TRP A 409 -37.55 8.12 -10.20
C TRP A 409 -37.56 8.42 -11.71
N THR A 410 -36.36 8.45 -12.30
CA THR A 410 -36.22 8.50 -13.76
C THR A 410 -36.65 7.16 -14.39
N ARG A 411 -36.82 7.14 -15.70
CA ARG A 411 -36.72 5.89 -16.47
C ARG A 411 -35.28 5.37 -16.35
N THR A 412 -35.08 4.10 -16.64
CA THR A 412 -33.74 3.51 -16.72
C THR A 412 -32.88 4.34 -17.65
N ARG A 413 -31.72 4.73 -17.14
CA ARG A 413 -30.67 5.43 -17.88
C ARG A 413 -29.60 4.44 -18.24
N THR A 414 -28.96 4.63 -19.38
CA THR A 414 -27.86 3.82 -19.87
C THR A 414 -26.66 4.72 -20.10
N THR A 415 -25.51 4.29 -19.64
CA THR A 415 -24.21 4.92 -19.88
C THR A 415 -23.27 3.86 -20.43
N ALA A 416 -22.74 4.10 -21.62
CA ALA A 416 -21.69 3.24 -22.16
C ALA A 416 -20.42 3.40 -21.34
N ILE A 417 -19.85 2.29 -20.94
CA ILE A 417 -18.59 2.20 -20.18
C ILE A 417 -17.54 1.61 -21.11
N PRO A 418 -16.48 2.36 -21.40
CA PRO A 418 -15.39 1.86 -22.22
C PRO A 418 -14.56 0.83 -21.48
N ASP A 419 -13.92 -0.07 -22.22
CA ASP A 419 -13.15 -1.20 -21.71
C ASP A 419 -12.03 -0.79 -20.76
N GLU A 420 -11.36 0.32 -21.07
CA GLU A 420 -10.27 0.86 -20.27
C GLU A 420 -10.63 1.26 -18.84
N LEU A 421 -11.92 1.41 -18.54
CA LEU A 421 -12.42 1.70 -17.20
C LEU A 421 -12.76 0.44 -16.39
N LEU A 422 -12.79 -0.71 -17.05
CA LEU A 422 -13.24 -1.97 -16.47
C LEU A 422 -12.07 -2.80 -15.94
N LEU A 423 -12.36 -3.62 -14.95
CA LEU A 423 -11.51 -4.70 -14.47
C LEU A 423 -12.13 -6.01 -14.90
N ASP A 424 -11.38 -6.83 -15.62
CA ASP A 424 -11.84 -8.12 -16.14
C ASP A 424 -11.71 -9.24 -15.10
N ASP A 425 -10.70 -9.14 -14.25
CA ASP A 425 -10.31 -10.14 -13.26
C ASP A 425 -10.67 -9.76 -11.81
N ALA A 426 -11.42 -8.68 -11.62
CA ALA A 426 -11.77 -8.14 -10.33
C ALA A 426 -13.16 -7.48 -10.34
N PRO A 427 -13.86 -7.40 -9.20
CA PRO A 427 -15.09 -6.63 -9.10
C PRO A 427 -14.88 -5.17 -9.49
N ASN A 428 -15.80 -4.66 -10.31
CA ASN A 428 -15.84 -3.26 -10.67
C ASN A 428 -16.60 -2.46 -9.62
N TYR A 429 -15.99 -1.41 -9.11
CA TYR A 429 -16.58 -0.51 -8.15
C TYR A 429 -17.33 0.61 -8.87
N VAL A 430 -18.64 0.64 -8.72
CA VAL A 430 -19.53 1.65 -9.30
C VAL A 430 -20.02 2.55 -8.17
N ALA A 431 -19.68 3.83 -8.19
CA ALA A 431 -20.10 4.77 -7.15
C ALA A 431 -20.90 5.94 -7.73
N PHE A 432 -21.87 6.39 -6.97
CA PHE A 432 -22.61 7.63 -7.19
C PHE A 432 -22.39 8.54 -6.00
N THR A 433 -21.87 9.73 -6.25
CA THR A 433 -21.52 10.68 -5.18
C THR A 433 -22.24 12.00 -5.39
N ALA A 434 -22.73 12.60 -4.32
CA ALA A 434 -23.21 13.97 -4.36
C ALA A 434 -22.04 14.97 -4.46
N SER A 435 -22.18 16.05 -5.21
CA SER A 435 -21.18 17.11 -5.22
C SER A 435 -21.14 17.83 -3.86
N GLY A 436 -19.96 18.34 -3.47
CA GLY A 436 -19.75 19.00 -2.17
C GLY A 436 -20.55 20.29 -1.95
N ASP A 437 -21.09 20.87 -3.02
CA ASP A 437 -21.77 22.16 -3.03
C ASP A 437 -23.27 22.09 -2.75
N PHE A 438 -23.83 20.89 -2.63
CA PHE A 438 -25.26 20.71 -2.39
C PHE A 438 -25.60 20.74 -0.90
N PRO A 439 -26.75 21.33 -0.54
CA PRO A 439 -27.14 21.43 0.87
C PRO A 439 -27.33 20.03 1.50
N ALA A 440 -27.05 19.96 2.79
CA ALA A 440 -27.16 18.72 3.59
C ALA A 440 -28.58 18.09 3.63
N TRP A 441 -29.59 18.81 3.15
CA TRP A 441 -30.98 18.34 3.06
C TRP A 441 -31.35 17.82 1.66
N SER A 442 -30.43 17.87 0.71
CA SER A 442 -30.63 17.33 -0.63
C SER A 442 -30.97 15.84 -0.55
N ILE A 443 -32.03 15.43 -1.22
CA ILE A 443 -32.50 14.04 -1.28
C ILE A 443 -32.28 13.54 -2.70
N TRP A 444 -31.47 12.55 -2.87
CA TRP A 444 -31.28 11.86 -4.15
C TRP A 444 -31.16 10.35 -3.90
N GLY A 445 -31.27 9.56 -4.95
CA GLY A 445 -31.09 8.11 -4.86
C GLY A 445 -30.79 7.48 -6.20
N VAL A 446 -30.27 6.26 -6.15
CA VAL A 446 -30.05 5.38 -7.30
C VAL A 446 -30.54 3.98 -6.97
N ARG A 447 -31.05 3.29 -7.98
CA ARG A 447 -31.48 1.89 -7.88
C ARG A 447 -31.37 1.17 -9.21
N GLU A 448 -31.60 -0.14 -9.20
CA GLU A 448 -31.57 -1.00 -10.41
C GLU A 448 -30.27 -0.82 -11.18
N VAL A 449 -29.14 -0.74 -10.44
CA VAL A 449 -27.82 -0.59 -11.02
C VAL A 449 -27.36 -1.92 -11.58
N SER A 450 -27.00 -1.96 -12.85
CA SER A 450 -26.54 -3.16 -13.53
C SER A 450 -25.49 -2.84 -14.57
N LEU A 451 -24.46 -3.66 -14.64
CA LEU A 451 -23.40 -3.61 -15.65
C LEU A 451 -23.60 -4.83 -16.58
N THR A 452 -23.92 -4.60 -17.84
CA THR A 452 -24.27 -5.64 -18.81
C THR A 452 -23.53 -5.43 -20.12
N ALA A 453 -23.32 -6.50 -20.86
CA ALA A 453 -22.86 -6.40 -22.24
C ALA A 453 -23.87 -5.57 -23.09
N PRO A 454 -23.39 -4.88 -24.13
CA PRO A 454 -24.21 -4.06 -25.02
C PRO A 454 -25.38 -4.79 -25.67
#